data_29cc34b37da063677fbde0c195dcb5eb
#
_entry.id   29cc34b37da063677fbde0c195dcb5eb
#
_cell.length_a   1.000
_cell.length_b   1.000
_cell.length_c   1.000
_cell.angle_alpha   90.00
_cell.angle_beta   90.00
_cell.angle_gamma   90.00
#
_symmetry.space_group_name_H-M   'P 1'
#
loop_
_entity.id
_entity.type
_entity.pdbx_description
1 polymer ?
#
loop_
_entity_poly.entity_id
_entity_poly.type
_entity_poly.pdbx_seq_one_letter_code
_entity_poly.pdbx_strand_id
1 'polypeptide(L)'
;KKVIDFLIRELGVKKIRFPGTSGIGIKPVSREGTERLVRKALQYAIDNDRKSMTIVHKGNIMKFTEGGFRDWSYALAQREFGAQPIDGGPWCRLKNPKTGREIVIKDAIADAFLQQILTRPAEYDVIATMNLNGDYISDALAAQVGGIGIAPGANLSDTIAMFEATHGTAPKYAGKDYVNPGSEILSAEMMLVHMGWKEAAQRITASLERAIADKVVTYDFARLMPGATQVSCSGFGKAMIERM
;
A
#
# COMPACT_ATOMS: atom_id res chain seq x y z
N LYS A 1 12.26 27.39 -16.75
CA LYS A 1 13.37 28.35 -16.81
C LYS A 1 13.60 29.05 -15.45
N LYS A 2 12.62 29.78 -14.91
CA LYS A 2 12.77 30.53 -13.63
C LYS A 2 13.35 29.71 -12.47
N VAL A 3 12.89 28.45 -12.28
CA VAL A 3 13.38 27.57 -11.23
C VAL A 3 14.85 27.19 -11.45
N ILE A 4 15.23 26.88 -12.68
CA ILE A 4 16.63 26.56 -13.01
C ILE A 4 17.53 27.75 -12.77
N ASP A 5 17.12 28.95 -13.21
CA ASP A 5 17.86 30.17 -12.98
C ASP A 5 18.05 30.45 -11.48
N PHE A 6 17.01 30.26 -10.67
CA PHE A 6 17.08 30.38 -9.20
C PHE A 6 18.07 29.37 -8.59
N LEU A 7 17.97 28.09 -8.98
CA LEU A 7 18.87 27.05 -8.47
C LEU A 7 20.33 27.36 -8.80
N ILE A 8 20.63 27.87 -10.00
CA ILE A 8 22.00 28.19 -10.43
C ILE A 8 22.51 29.47 -9.74
N ARG A 9 21.72 30.54 -9.79
CA ARG A 9 22.18 31.88 -9.38
C ARG A 9 22.13 32.08 -7.87
N GLU A 10 21.01 31.67 -7.22
CA GLU A 10 20.80 31.93 -5.79
C GLU A 10 21.34 30.78 -4.92
N LEU A 11 21.18 29.53 -5.35
CA LEU A 11 21.62 28.36 -4.58
C LEU A 11 22.96 27.77 -5.04
N GLY A 12 23.60 28.35 -6.08
CA GLY A 12 24.93 27.95 -6.54
C GLY A 12 25.00 26.51 -7.08
N VAL A 13 23.90 25.95 -7.55
CA VAL A 13 23.86 24.59 -8.08
C VAL A 13 24.64 24.48 -9.38
N LYS A 14 25.76 23.77 -9.36
CA LYS A 14 26.70 23.66 -10.52
C LYS A 14 26.45 22.44 -11.42
N LYS A 15 25.55 21.51 -11.02
CA LYS A 15 25.44 20.19 -11.69
C LYS A 15 24.20 20.03 -12.59
N ILE A 16 23.55 21.12 -13.00
CA ILE A 16 22.49 21.03 -14.02
C ILE A 16 23.16 21.03 -15.39
N ARG A 17 23.36 19.83 -15.95
CA ARG A 17 24.17 19.63 -17.16
C ARG A 17 23.58 20.30 -18.40
N PHE A 18 22.27 20.32 -18.56
CA PHE A 18 21.56 20.87 -19.71
C PHE A 18 20.43 21.82 -19.26
N PRO A 19 20.72 23.00 -18.75
CA PRO A 19 19.71 23.87 -18.11
C PRO A 19 18.58 24.31 -19.06
N GLY A 20 18.84 24.35 -20.36
CA GLY A 20 17.83 24.73 -21.36
C GLY A 20 16.73 23.68 -21.59
N THR A 21 17.01 22.41 -21.31
CA THR A 21 16.12 21.26 -21.57
C THR A 21 15.83 20.40 -20.34
N SER A 22 16.44 20.73 -19.18
CA SER A 22 16.20 19.99 -17.95
C SER A 22 14.83 20.29 -17.35
N GLY A 23 14.09 19.23 -16.98
CA GLY A 23 12.93 19.31 -16.11
C GLY A 23 13.36 19.35 -14.64
N ILE A 24 12.62 20.10 -13.81
CA ILE A 24 12.85 20.18 -12.36
C ILE A 24 11.57 19.76 -11.64
N GLY A 25 11.70 18.81 -10.72
CA GLY A 25 10.64 18.40 -9.78
C GLY A 25 11.00 18.77 -8.34
N ILE A 26 10.01 19.16 -7.56
CA ILE A 26 10.16 19.41 -6.12
C ILE A 26 9.39 18.33 -5.38
N LYS A 27 10.09 17.63 -4.47
CA LYS A 27 9.51 16.58 -3.64
C LYS A 27 9.55 17.00 -2.16
N PRO A 28 8.49 17.60 -1.63
CA PRO A 28 8.40 17.90 -0.20
C PRO A 28 8.09 16.63 0.59
N VAL A 29 8.74 16.46 1.73
CA VAL A 29 8.44 15.43 2.73
C VAL A 29 8.48 16.08 4.10
N SER A 30 7.41 15.97 4.89
CA SER A 30 7.32 16.57 6.22
C SER A 30 7.34 15.48 7.30
N ARG A 31 7.76 15.91 8.50
CA ARG A 31 7.71 15.06 9.68
C ARG A 31 6.26 14.71 10.04
N GLU A 32 5.39 15.70 10.05
CA GLU A 32 3.98 15.55 10.42
C GLU A 32 3.23 14.57 9.49
N GLY A 33 3.45 14.69 8.18
CA GLY A 33 2.89 13.77 7.20
C GLY A 33 3.41 12.34 7.36
N THR A 34 4.72 12.20 7.63
CA THR A 34 5.36 10.91 7.91
C THR A 34 4.78 10.29 9.18
N GLU A 35 4.76 11.05 10.28
CA GLU A 35 4.26 10.57 11.57
C GLU A 35 2.80 10.15 11.51
N ARG A 36 1.96 10.87 10.77
CA ARG A 36 0.56 10.50 10.57
C ARG A 36 0.41 9.15 9.85
N LEU A 37 1.14 8.94 8.76
CA LEU A 37 1.13 7.66 8.02
C LEU A 37 1.63 6.51 8.91
N VAL A 38 2.77 6.68 9.53
CA VAL A 38 3.42 5.62 10.33
C VAL A 38 2.59 5.27 11.57
N ARG A 39 1.97 6.27 12.22
CA ARG A 39 1.04 6.03 13.32
C ARG A 39 -0.14 5.17 12.89
N LYS A 40 -0.74 5.44 11.73
CA LYS A 40 -1.82 4.60 11.15
C LYS A 40 -1.33 3.18 10.84
N ALA A 41 -0.14 3.04 10.26
CA ALA A 41 0.44 1.73 9.94
C ALA A 41 0.74 0.90 11.20
N LEU A 42 1.30 1.50 12.25
CA LEU A 42 1.54 0.84 13.53
C LEU A 42 0.24 0.47 14.25
N GLN A 43 -0.74 1.39 14.25
CA GLN A 43 -2.04 1.10 14.81
C GLN A 43 -2.73 -0.07 14.08
N TYR A 44 -2.66 -0.09 12.75
CA TYR A 44 -3.15 -1.21 11.95
C TYR A 44 -2.45 -2.53 12.32
N ALA A 45 -1.13 -2.50 12.48
CA ALA A 45 -0.37 -3.68 12.89
C ALA A 45 -0.80 -4.21 14.27
N ILE A 46 -1.05 -3.31 15.23
CA ILE A 46 -1.54 -3.63 16.56
C ILE A 46 -2.96 -4.20 16.51
N ASP A 47 -3.87 -3.52 15.80
CA ASP A 47 -5.29 -3.88 15.75
C ASP A 47 -5.54 -5.22 15.07
N ASN A 48 -4.71 -5.55 14.07
CA ASN A 48 -4.81 -6.79 13.30
C ASN A 48 -3.76 -7.85 13.68
N ASP A 49 -3.07 -7.66 14.81
CA ASP A 49 -2.07 -8.59 15.36
C ASP A 49 -1.00 -9.00 14.33
N ARG A 50 -0.52 -8.01 13.56
CA ARG A 50 0.50 -8.22 12.53
C ARG A 50 1.89 -8.36 13.14
N LYS A 51 2.74 -9.17 12.53
CA LYS A 51 4.07 -9.52 13.07
C LYS A 51 5.16 -8.50 12.77
N SER A 52 4.98 -7.66 11.75
CA SER A 52 5.99 -6.66 11.39
C SER A 52 5.42 -5.46 10.64
N MET A 53 6.11 -4.32 10.75
CA MET A 53 5.97 -3.17 9.87
C MET A 53 7.32 -2.87 9.21
N THR A 54 7.35 -2.77 7.89
CA THR A 54 8.55 -2.44 7.12
C THR A 54 8.45 -1.04 6.52
N ILE A 55 9.39 -0.19 6.86
CA ILE A 55 9.55 1.17 6.31
C ILE A 55 10.32 1.04 5.00
N VAL A 56 9.67 1.29 3.85
CA VAL A 56 10.33 1.20 2.54
C VAL A 56 10.71 2.59 2.06
N HIS A 57 11.98 2.78 1.72
CA HIS A 57 12.54 4.09 1.37
C HIS A 57 13.78 3.99 0.47
N LYS A 58 14.18 5.12 -0.13
CA LYS A 58 15.46 5.26 -0.86
C LYS A 58 16.38 6.31 -0.18
N GLY A 59 16.43 6.28 1.14
CA GLY A 59 17.14 7.26 1.98
C GLY A 59 18.66 7.24 1.84
N ASN A 60 19.26 6.19 1.29
CA ASN A 60 20.67 6.16 0.94
C ASN A 60 21.03 7.11 -0.21
N ILE A 61 20.07 7.45 -1.08
CA ILE A 61 20.22 8.40 -2.19
C ILE A 61 19.54 9.72 -1.85
N MET A 62 18.24 9.70 -1.50
CA MET A 62 17.44 10.89 -1.16
C MET A 62 17.45 11.13 0.35
N LYS A 63 18.59 11.57 0.86
CA LYS A 63 18.90 11.60 2.31
C LYS A 63 17.96 12.47 3.12
N PHE A 64 17.57 13.66 2.59
CA PHE A 64 16.77 14.63 3.33
C PHE A 64 15.25 14.42 3.19
N THR A 65 14.83 13.69 2.21
CA THR A 65 13.41 13.34 2.01
C THR A 65 13.15 11.91 2.49
N GLU A 66 13.57 10.92 1.76
CA GLU A 66 13.33 9.51 2.11
C GLU A 66 14.13 9.04 3.33
N GLY A 67 15.34 9.58 3.54
CA GLY A 67 16.09 9.36 4.77
C GLY A 67 15.39 9.97 5.98
N GLY A 68 14.85 11.20 5.83
CA GLY A 68 14.02 11.83 6.84
C GLY A 68 12.77 11.01 7.17
N PHE A 69 12.07 10.50 6.14
CA PHE A 69 10.94 9.60 6.32
C PHE A 69 11.29 8.39 7.20
N ARG A 70 12.41 7.70 6.90
CA ARG A 70 12.89 6.57 7.71
C ARG A 70 13.14 6.98 9.17
N ASP A 71 13.91 8.05 9.36
CA ASP A 71 14.36 8.46 10.70
C ASP A 71 13.19 8.94 11.57
N TRP A 72 12.25 9.69 11.01
CA TRP A 72 11.03 10.11 11.72
C TRP A 72 10.11 8.94 12.01
N SER A 73 10.09 7.90 11.17
CA SER A 73 9.31 6.69 11.41
C SER A 73 9.80 5.93 12.65
N TYR A 74 11.11 5.73 12.77
CA TYR A 74 11.69 5.11 13.97
C TYR A 74 11.51 5.97 15.22
N ALA A 75 11.74 7.28 15.11
CA ALA A 75 11.55 8.21 16.22
C ALA A 75 10.10 8.20 16.74
N LEU A 76 9.12 8.14 15.85
CA LEU A 76 7.71 7.99 16.21
C LEU A 76 7.45 6.68 16.95
N ALA A 77 7.91 5.56 16.39
CA ALA A 77 7.70 4.24 16.96
C ALA A 77 8.24 4.15 18.40
N GLN A 78 9.43 4.72 18.64
CA GLN A 78 10.02 4.77 19.98
C GLN A 78 9.25 5.71 20.90
N ARG A 79 8.95 6.92 20.46
CA ARG A 79 8.33 7.97 21.28
C ARG A 79 6.87 7.67 21.65
N GLU A 80 6.06 7.20 20.70
CA GLU A 80 4.62 7.06 20.91
C GLU A 80 4.18 5.62 21.21
N PHE A 81 4.92 4.63 20.71
CA PHE A 81 4.58 3.21 20.90
C PHE A 81 5.54 2.46 21.82
N GLY A 82 6.56 3.15 22.36
CA GLY A 82 7.51 2.54 23.28
C GLY A 82 8.40 1.46 22.65
N ALA A 83 8.58 1.50 21.34
CA ALA A 83 9.41 0.52 20.63
C ALA A 83 10.86 0.57 21.11
N GLN A 84 11.48 -0.60 21.35
CA GLN A 84 12.84 -0.72 21.86
C GLN A 84 13.78 -1.13 20.70
N PRO A 85 14.98 -0.52 20.60
CA PRO A 85 15.96 -0.91 19.59
C PRO A 85 16.34 -2.40 19.69
N ILE A 86 16.60 -3.01 18.53
CA ILE A 86 17.14 -4.36 18.40
C ILE A 86 18.61 -4.24 18.04
N ASP A 87 19.49 -4.90 18.77
CA ASP A 87 20.94 -5.00 18.49
C ASP A 87 21.63 -3.66 18.22
N GLY A 88 21.23 -2.61 18.94
CA GLY A 88 21.76 -1.26 18.78
C GLY A 88 21.09 -0.40 17.70
N GLY A 89 20.02 -0.89 17.10
CA GLY A 89 19.19 -0.16 16.13
C GLY A 89 19.74 -0.15 14.69
N PRO A 90 19.07 0.46 13.70
CA PRO A 90 17.84 1.26 13.84
C PRO A 90 16.57 0.43 14.01
N TRP A 91 16.60 -0.87 13.67
CA TRP A 91 15.44 -1.74 13.84
C TRP A 91 15.00 -1.75 15.30
N CYS A 92 13.69 -1.81 15.50
CA CYS A 92 13.12 -1.85 16.84
C CYS A 92 11.92 -2.80 16.91
N ARG A 93 11.48 -3.06 18.12
CA ARG A 93 10.34 -3.95 18.41
C ARG A 93 9.46 -3.35 19.47
N LEU A 94 8.18 -3.66 19.40
CA LEU A 94 7.21 -3.38 20.44
C LEU A 94 6.39 -4.63 20.75
N LYS A 95 5.84 -4.70 21.96
CA LYS A 95 4.83 -5.71 22.30
C LYS A 95 3.45 -5.17 21.96
N ASN A 96 2.67 -5.95 21.21
CA ASN A 96 1.27 -5.62 20.96
C ASN A 96 0.52 -5.54 22.32
N PRO A 97 -0.03 -4.39 22.70
CA PRO A 97 -0.70 -4.23 23.98
C PRO A 97 -1.98 -5.08 24.13
N LYS A 98 -2.54 -5.57 23.01
CA LYS A 98 -3.76 -6.39 23.00
C LYS A 98 -3.45 -7.89 23.13
N THR A 99 -2.36 -8.37 22.55
CA THR A 99 -2.07 -9.81 22.44
C THR A 99 -0.77 -10.22 23.12
N GLY A 100 0.10 -9.27 23.45
CA GLY A 100 1.43 -9.52 23.99
C GLY A 100 2.45 -9.99 22.95
N ARG A 101 2.07 -10.21 21.70
CA ARG A 101 2.98 -10.64 20.62
C ARG A 101 3.94 -9.51 20.24
N GLU A 102 5.10 -9.89 19.76
CA GLU A 102 6.10 -8.96 19.29
C GLU A 102 5.77 -8.49 17.87
N ILE A 103 5.88 -7.19 17.65
CA ILE A 103 5.81 -6.54 16.33
C ILE A 103 7.19 -5.96 16.04
N VAL A 104 7.84 -6.44 14.97
CA VAL A 104 9.14 -5.94 14.53
C VAL A 104 8.95 -4.78 13.57
N ILE A 105 9.65 -3.67 13.84
CA ILE A 105 9.70 -2.50 12.97
C ILE A 105 11.07 -2.46 12.33
N LYS A 106 11.11 -2.60 11.02
CA LYS A 106 12.35 -2.66 10.22
C LYS A 106 12.28 -1.74 9.02
N ASP A 107 13.38 -1.53 8.35
CA ASP A 107 13.41 -0.81 7.07
C ASP A 107 14.00 -1.64 5.94
N ALA A 108 13.67 -1.25 4.72
CA ALA A 108 14.25 -1.80 3.52
C ALA A 108 14.45 -0.70 2.47
N ILE A 109 15.59 -0.74 1.80
CA ILE A 109 15.83 0.13 0.64
C ILE A 109 14.94 -0.34 -0.51
N ALA A 110 14.27 0.59 -1.20
CA ALA A 110 13.19 0.31 -2.14
C ALA A 110 13.53 -0.72 -3.23
N ASP A 111 14.72 -0.63 -3.83
CA ASP A 111 15.18 -1.59 -4.84
C ASP A 111 15.44 -3.00 -4.27
N ALA A 112 15.99 -3.08 -3.06
CA ALA A 112 16.14 -4.36 -2.35
C ALA A 112 14.76 -4.94 -1.99
N PHE A 113 13.83 -4.09 -1.54
CA PHE A 113 12.46 -4.50 -1.23
C PHE A 113 11.74 -5.08 -2.46
N LEU A 114 11.80 -4.42 -3.61
CA LEU A 114 11.20 -4.92 -4.87
C LEU A 114 11.73 -6.31 -5.26
N GLN A 115 13.00 -6.59 -5.01
CA GLN A 115 13.57 -7.93 -5.20
C GLN A 115 13.03 -8.92 -4.16
N GLN A 116 12.95 -8.50 -2.91
CA GLN A 116 12.62 -9.38 -1.78
C GLN A 116 11.16 -9.79 -1.76
N ILE A 117 10.24 -8.96 -2.19
CA ILE A 117 8.81 -9.35 -2.33
C ILE A 117 8.58 -10.45 -3.36
N LEU A 118 9.50 -10.65 -4.30
CA LEU A 118 9.44 -11.74 -5.28
C LEU A 118 10.07 -13.04 -4.75
N THR A 119 11.14 -12.93 -3.96
CA THR A 119 11.94 -14.07 -3.52
C THR A 119 11.59 -14.59 -2.13
N ARG A 120 11.04 -13.73 -1.25
CA ARG A 120 10.72 -14.06 0.14
C ARG A 120 9.61 -13.17 0.72
N PRO A 121 8.42 -13.15 0.08
CA PRO A 121 7.31 -12.28 0.49
C PRO A 121 6.83 -12.52 1.92
N ALA A 122 6.98 -13.74 2.45
CA ALA A 122 6.56 -14.11 3.80
C ALA A 122 7.30 -13.36 4.94
N GLU A 123 8.41 -12.68 4.63
CA GLU A 123 9.15 -11.84 5.59
C GLU A 123 8.48 -10.48 5.83
N TYR A 124 7.50 -10.11 5.02
CA TYR A 124 6.83 -8.81 5.03
C TYR A 124 5.37 -8.94 5.45
N ASP A 125 4.87 -7.93 6.15
CA ASP A 125 3.48 -7.88 6.59
C ASP A 125 2.91 -6.48 6.32
N VAL A 126 2.99 -5.53 7.23
CA VAL A 126 2.57 -4.15 6.99
C VAL A 126 3.70 -3.36 6.35
N ILE A 127 3.41 -2.65 5.26
CA ILE A 127 4.37 -1.81 4.56
C ILE A 127 4.01 -0.34 4.77
N ALA A 128 4.96 0.44 5.30
CA ALA A 128 4.85 1.89 5.40
C ALA A 128 5.83 2.53 4.42
N THR A 129 5.33 3.30 3.48
CA THR A 129 6.16 3.95 2.46
C THR A 129 5.53 5.24 1.96
N MET A 130 6.31 6.05 1.23
CA MET A 130 5.81 7.29 0.66
C MET A 130 5.02 7.06 -0.62
N ASN A 131 4.22 8.05 -1.01
CA ASN A 131 3.24 7.98 -2.08
C ASN A 131 3.76 7.29 -3.36
N LEU A 132 4.81 7.79 -4.00
CA LEU A 132 5.30 7.25 -5.27
C LEU A 132 5.83 5.81 -5.13
N ASN A 133 6.58 5.53 -4.07
CA ASN A 133 7.07 4.18 -3.80
C ASN A 133 5.89 3.23 -3.52
N GLY A 134 4.88 3.71 -2.78
CA GLY A 134 3.68 2.97 -2.45
C GLY A 134 2.85 2.62 -3.69
N ASP A 135 2.70 3.56 -4.61
CA ASP A 135 2.02 3.37 -5.89
C ASP A 135 2.66 2.22 -6.70
N TYR A 136 3.98 2.25 -6.89
CA TYR A 136 4.68 1.17 -7.58
C TYR A 136 4.61 -0.17 -6.85
N ILE A 137 4.77 -0.14 -5.52
CA ILE A 137 4.84 -1.35 -4.69
C ILE A 137 3.47 -2.03 -4.60
N SER A 138 2.39 -1.26 -4.43
CA SER A 138 1.04 -1.82 -4.31
C SER A 138 0.63 -2.60 -5.57
N ASP A 139 0.90 -2.06 -6.75
CA ASP A 139 0.62 -2.73 -8.02
C ASP A 139 1.48 -3.98 -8.22
N ALA A 140 2.77 -3.90 -7.85
CA ALA A 140 3.67 -5.05 -7.93
C ALA A 140 3.24 -6.19 -6.99
N LEU A 141 2.75 -5.87 -5.79
CA LEU A 141 2.23 -6.84 -4.83
C LEU A 141 0.87 -7.40 -5.28
N ALA A 142 -0.02 -6.54 -5.77
CA ALA A 142 -1.31 -6.96 -6.31
C ALA A 142 -1.15 -7.95 -7.46
N ALA A 143 -0.16 -7.73 -8.33
CA ALA A 143 0.14 -8.64 -9.44
C ALA A 143 0.46 -10.08 -8.99
N GLN A 144 1.07 -10.25 -7.80
CA GLN A 144 1.43 -11.57 -7.27
C GLN A 144 0.21 -12.35 -6.74
N VAL A 145 -0.88 -11.67 -6.43
CA VAL A 145 -2.10 -12.31 -5.88
C VAL A 145 -3.27 -12.31 -6.84
N GLY A 146 -3.08 -11.86 -8.09
CA GLY A 146 -4.10 -11.94 -9.13
C GLY A 146 -4.32 -10.64 -9.92
N GLY A 147 -3.71 -9.55 -9.51
CA GLY A 147 -3.75 -8.26 -10.19
C GLY A 147 -4.53 -7.18 -9.45
N ILE A 148 -4.48 -5.98 -9.99
CA ILE A 148 -5.10 -4.79 -9.38
C ILE A 148 -6.63 -4.85 -9.32
N GLY A 149 -7.26 -5.75 -10.09
CA GLY A 149 -8.71 -5.95 -10.07
C GLY A 149 -9.29 -6.44 -8.75
N ILE A 150 -8.43 -6.88 -7.80
CA ILE A 150 -8.84 -7.27 -6.44
C ILE A 150 -8.10 -6.50 -5.34
N ALA A 151 -7.37 -5.45 -5.69
CA ALA A 151 -6.65 -4.63 -4.71
C ALA A 151 -7.56 -3.50 -4.21
N PRO A 152 -7.99 -3.50 -2.93
CA PRO A 152 -8.81 -2.42 -2.38
C PRO A 152 -7.98 -1.18 -2.08
N GLY A 153 -8.63 -0.02 -2.04
CA GLY A 153 -8.03 1.25 -1.71
C GLY A 153 -8.82 2.06 -0.69
N ALA A 154 -8.09 2.82 0.11
CA ALA A 154 -8.68 3.78 1.04
C ALA A 154 -7.77 4.99 1.23
N ASN A 155 -8.37 6.17 1.29
CA ASN A 155 -7.73 7.43 1.66
C ASN A 155 -8.26 7.86 3.04
N LEU A 156 -7.39 7.84 4.03
CA LEU A 156 -7.76 8.08 5.42
C LEU A 156 -7.14 9.37 5.95
N SER A 157 -7.96 10.30 6.41
CA SER A 157 -7.54 11.43 7.23
C SER A 157 -7.84 11.16 8.72
N ASP A 158 -7.73 12.19 9.55
CA ASP A 158 -8.11 12.07 10.97
C ASP A 158 -9.63 12.07 11.18
N THR A 159 -10.40 12.59 10.23
CA THR A 159 -11.85 12.81 10.37
C THR A 159 -12.68 12.25 9.20
N ILE A 160 -12.06 11.99 8.06
CA ILE A 160 -12.73 11.53 6.85
C ILE A 160 -12.03 10.28 6.31
N ALA A 161 -12.81 9.32 5.86
CA ALA A 161 -12.34 8.15 5.13
C ALA A 161 -13.03 8.08 3.78
N MET A 162 -12.28 7.84 2.71
CA MET A 162 -12.77 7.59 1.37
C MET A 162 -12.26 6.22 0.91
N PHE A 163 -13.14 5.43 0.35
CA PHE A 163 -12.84 4.09 -0.13
C PHE A 163 -13.11 4.02 -1.62
N GLU A 164 -12.13 3.56 -2.37
CA GLU A 164 -12.19 3.53 -3.83
C GLU A 164 -11.33 2.38 -4.38
N ALA A 165 -11.62 1.94 -5.60
CA ALA A 165 -10.75 1.01 -6.30
C ALA A 165 -9.35 1.64 -6.51
N THR A 166 -8.29 0.84 -6.38
CA THR A 166 -6.92 1.33 -6.59
C THR A 166 -6.59 1.58 -8.06
N HIS A 167 -7.26 0.88 -8.98
CA HIS A 167 -7.04 1.05 -10.42
C HIS A 167 -7.73 2.30 -10.98
N GLY A 168 -7.23 2.80 -12.13
CA GLY A 168 -7.84 3.90 -12.87
C GLY A 168 -9.15 3.52 -13.55
N THR A 169 -9.74 4.48 -14.26
CA THR A 169 -11.06 4.38 -14.90
C THR A 169 -11.13 3.43 -16.11
N ALA A 170 -9.99 2.99 -16.64
CA ALA A 170 -9.89 2.06 -17.77
C ALA A 170 -10.87 2.33 -18.94
N PRO A 171 -10.87 3.52 -19.56
CA PRO A 171 -11.89 3.96 -20.52
C PRO A 171 -12.04 3.02 -21.72
N LYS A 172 -11.02 2.26 -22.05
CA LYS A 172 -11.04 1.19 -23.06
C LYS A 172 -12.12 0.14 -22.81
N TYR A 173 -12.50 -0.07 -21.56
CA TYR A 173 -13.48 -1.09 -21.14
C TYR A 173 -14.84 -0.51 -20.77
N ALA A 174 -15.02 0.80 -20.84
CA ALA A 174 -16.29 1.44 -20.50
C ALA A 174 -17.45 0.83 -21.31
N GLY A 175 -18.55 0.52 -20.62
CA GLY A 175 -19.76 -0.06 -21.22
C GLY A 175 -19.67 -1.52 -21.67
N LYS A 176 -18.55 -2.21 -21.41
CA LYS A 176 -18.34 -3.61 -21.89
C LYS A 176 -18.71 -4.70 -20.90
N ASP A 177 -19.09 -4.34 -19.66
CA ASP A 177 -19.37 -5.30 -18.59
C ASP A 177 -18.29 -6.40 -18.43
N TYR A 178 -17.01 -5.99 -18.47
CA TYR A 178 -15.89 -6.92 -18.67
C TYR A 178 -14.89 -6.97 -17.52
N VAL A 179 -14.61 -5.84 -16.87
CA VAL A 179 -13.56 -5.73 -15.86
C VAL A 179 -13.93 -6.46 -14.55
N ASN A 180 -12.90 -6.82 -13.76
CA ASN A 180 -13.10 -7.40 -12.44
C ASN A 180 -13.60 -6.31 -11.45
N PRO A 181 -14.76 -6.48 -10.79
CA PRO A 181 -15.26 -5.51 -9.83
C PRO A 181 -14.69 -5.72 -8.42
N GLY A 182 -13.80 -6.69 -8.22
CA GLY A 182 -13.31 -7.11 -6.90
C GLY A 182 -12.63 -5.99 -6.11
N SER A 183 -11.87 -5.12 -6.79
CA SER A 183 -11.21 -3.98 -6.15
C SER A 183 -12.23 -3.02 -5.48
N GLU A 184 -13.29 -2.66 -6.19
CA GLU A 184 -14.36 -1.79 -5.66
C GLU A 184 -15.15 -2.49 -4.56
N ILE A 185 -15.47 -3.78 -4.75
CA ILE A 185 -16.19 -4.58 -3.76
C ILE A 185 -15.39 -4.71 -2.46
N LEU A 186 -14.08 -4.98 -2.54
CA LEU A 186 -13.21 -5.05 -1.37
C LEU A 186 -12.96 -3.68 -0.75
N SER A 187 -12.99 -2.60 -1.52
CA SER A 187 -12.96 -1.24 -0.97
C SER A 187 -14.23 -0.94 -0.16
N ALA A 188 -15.39 -1.38 -0.64
CA ALA A 188 -16.63 -1.31 0.12
C ALA A 188 -16.59 -2.21 1.39
N GLU A 189 -15.96 -3.37 1.31
CA GLU A 189 -15.70 -4.23 2.48
C GLU A 189 -14.87 -3.49 3.54
N MET A 190 -13.76 -2.86 3.14
CA MET A 190 -12.95 -2.03 4.03
C MET A 190 -13.75 -0.88 4.66
N MET A 191 -14.66 -0.26 3.90
CA MET A 191 -15.58 0.76 4.43
C MET A 191 -16.48 0.19 5.52
N LEU A 192 -17.06 -0.98 5.33
CA LEU A 192 -17.90 -1.65 6.33
C LEU A 192 -17.12 -1.99 7.60
N VAL A 193 -15.88 -2.47 7.46
CA VAL A 193 -14.97 -2.69 8.60
C VAL A 193 -14.71 -1.38 9.34
N HIS A 194 -14.42 -0.29 8.62
CA HIS A 194 -14.20 1.03 9.20
C HIS A 194 -15.42 1.55 9.98
N MET A 195 -16.62 1.29 9.48
CA MET A 195 -17.89 1.64 10.13
C MET A 195 -18.26 0.70 11.30
N GLY A 196 -17.50 -0.36 11.53
CA GLY A 196 -17.76 -1.35 12.57
C GLY A 196 -18.73 -2.48 12.17
N TRP A 197 -19.17 -2.54 10.90
CA TRP A 197 -20.10 -3.52 10.37
C TRP A 197 -19.38 -4.81 9.93
N LYS A 198 -18.65 -5.39 10.85
CA LYS A 198 -17.73 -6.52 10.60
C LYS A 198 -18.40 -7.76 10.05
N GLU A 199 -19.62 -8.07 10.50
CA GLU A 199 -20.36 -9.24 10.00
C GLU A 199 -20.72 -9.09 8.51
N ALA A 200 -21.15 -7.89 8.09
CA ALA A 200 -21.45 -7.61 6.68
C ALA A 200 -20.18 -7.70 5.82
N ALA A 201 -19.06 -7.16 6.31
CA ALA A 201 -17.76 -7.25 5.66
C ALA A 201 -17.32 -8.71 5.48
N GLN A 202 -17.41 -9.53 6.52
CA GLN A 202 -17.06 -10.95 6.49
C GLN A 202 -17.90 -11.75 5.47
N ARG A 203 -19.17 -11.43 5.30
CA ARG A 203 -20.01 -12.06 4.28
C ARG A 203 -19.52 -11.76 2.86
N ILE A 204 -19.10 -10.51 2.59
CA ILE A 204 -18.53 -10.13 1.30
C ILE A 204 -17.24 -10.93 1.04
N THR A 205 -16.32 -10.94 1.98
CA THR A 205 -15.04 -11.66 1.85
C THR A 205 -15.30 -13.16 1.63
N ALA A 206 -16.16 -13.79 2.43
CA ALA A 206 -16.48 -15.20 2.30
C ALA A 206 -17.14 -15.54 0.94
N SER A 207 -18.01 -14.67 0.41
CA SER A 207 -18.63 -14.87 -0.90
C SER A 207 -17.63 -14.77 -2.04
N LEU A 208 -16.68 -13.81 -1.96
CA LEU A 208 -15.59 -13.67 -2.90
C LEU A 208 -14.68 -14.91 -2.90
N GLU A 209 -14.29 -15.38 -1.73
CA GLU A 209 -13.48 -16.61 -1.57
C GLU A 209 -14.16 -17.81 -2.21
N ARG A 210 -15.45 -18.00 -1.97
CA ARG A 210 -16.24 -19.09 -2.57
C ARG A 210 -16.31 -18.97 -4.10
N ALA A 211 -16.56 -17.78 -4.64
CA ALA A 211 -16.62 -17.57 -6.08
C ALA A 211 -15.29 -17.91 -6.77
N ILE A 212 -14.16 -17.51 -6.15
CA ILE A 212 -12.82 -17.84 -6.64
C ILE A 212 -12.53 -19.34 -6.50
N ALA A 213 -12.87 -19.96 -5.37
CA ALA A 213 -12.68 -21.40 -5.14
C ALA A 213 -13.47 -22.25 -6.13
N ASP A 214 -14.70 -21.85 -6.46
CA ASP A 214 -15.54 -22.49 -7.48
C ASP A 214 -15.11 -22.19 -8.91
N LYS A 215 -14.06 -21.36 -9.07
CA LYS A 215 -13.53 -20.91 -10.36
C LYS A 215 -14.54 -20.15 -11.23
N VAL A 216 -15.50 -19.46 -10.63
CA VAL A 216 -16.43 -18.57 -11.31
C VAL A 216 -15.89 -17.15 -11.19
N VAL A 217 -15.17 -16.68 -12.21
CA VAL A 217 -14.29 -15.52 -12.12
C VAL A 217 -14.31 -14.67 -13.38
N THR A 218 -13.81 -13.44 -13.31
CA THR A 218 -13.63 -12.55 -14.46
C THR A 218 -12.42 -12.96 -15.31
N TYR A 219 -12.28 -12.34 -16.47
CA TYR A 219 -11.28 -12.67 -17.50
C TYR A 219 -9.82 -12.70 -16.99
N ASP A 220 -9.49 -11.82 -16.07
CA ASP A 220 -8.15 -11.66 -15.51
C ASP A 220 -7.70 -12.88 -14.69
N PHE A 221 -8.60 -13.45 -13.92
CA PHE A 221 -8.39 -14.72 -13.22
C PHE A 221 -8.57 -15.93 -14.13
N ALA A 222 -9.60 -15.93 -14.98
CA ALA A 222 -9.91 -17.07 -15.83
C ALA A 222 -8.73 -17.48 -16.73
N ARG A 223 -7.98 -16.51 -17.27
CA ARG A 223 -6.78 -16.77 -18.08
C ARG A 223 -5.64 -17.46 -17.31
N LEU A 224 -5.65 -17.40 -15.99
CA LEU A 224 -4.63 -17.98 -15.10
C LEU A 224 -5.09 -19.27 -14.41
N MET A 225 -6.38 -19.59 -14.50
CA MET A 225 -7.01 -20.70 -13.77
C MET A 225 -7.58 -21.76 -14.74
N PRO A 226 -6.88 -22.87 -14.99
CA PRO A 226 -7.40 -23.93 -15.83
C PRO A 226 -8.77 -24.43 -15.37
N GLY A 227 -9.74 -24.53 -16.30
CA GLY A 227 -11.11 -24.98 -16.02
C GLY A 227 -11.98 -23.91 -15.33
N ALA A 228 -11.60 -22.64 -15.36
CA ALA A 228 -12.43 -21.57 -14.83
C ALA A 228 -13.61 -21.25 -15.77
N THR A 229 -14.76 -20.93 -15.16
CA THR A 229 -15.92 -20.34 -15.83
C THR A 229 -15.76 -18.83 -15.83
N GLN A 230 -15.47 -18.26 -17.01
CA GLN A 230 -15.37 -16.82 -17.16
C GLN A 230 -16.75 -16.18 -17.15
N VAL A 231 -16.93 -15.16 -16.32
CA VAL A 231 -18.14 -14.35 -16.23
C VAL A 231 -17.84 -12.87 -16.49
N SER A 232 -18.88 -12.10 -16.79
CA SER A 232 -18.78 -10.65 -16.93
C SER A 232 -18.64 -9.95 -15.56
N CYS A 233 -18.39 -8.64 -15.55
CA CYS A 233 -18.35 -7.82 -14.33
C CYS A 233 -19.63 -7.99 -13.49
N SER A 234 -20.80 -7.78 -14.11
CA SER A 234 -22.10 -7.95 -13.44
C SER A 234 -22.38 -9.42 -13.09
N GLY A 235 -21.93 -10.35 -13.93
CA GLY A 235 -22.00 -11.80 -13.69
C GLY A 235 -21.22 -12.22 -12.46
N PHE A 236 -20.05 -11.64 -12.23
CA PHE A 236 -19.26 -11.92 -11.04
C PHE A 236 -19.94 -11.42 -9.75
N GLY A 237 -20.51 -10.21 -9.79
CA GLY A 237 -21.32 -9.70 -8.67
C GLY A 237 -22.51 -10.62 -8.34
N LYS A 238 -23.22 -11.13 -9.35
CA LYS A 238 -24.30 -12.11 -9.15
C LYS A 238 -23.78 -13.42 -8.53
N ALA A 239 -22.68 -13.95 -9.07
CA ALA A 239 -22.07 -15.16 -8.54
C ALA A 239 -21.66 -15.02 -7.07
N MET A 240 -21.21 -13.85 -6.65
CA MET A 240 -20.92 -13.57 -5.23
C MET A 240 -22.22 -13.54 -4.40
N ILE A 241 -23.27 -12.86 -4.86
CA ILE A 241 -24.57 -12.78 -4.15
C ILE A 241 -25.15 -14.18 -3.92
N GLU A 242 -25.09 -15.05 -4.91
CA GLU A 242 -25.56 -16.45 -4.81
C GLU A 242 -24.78 -17.27 -3.76
N ARG A 243 -23.63 -16.79 -3.32
CA ARG A 243 -22.73 -17.45 -2.36
C ARG A 243 -22.68 -16.76 -0.98
N MET A 244 -23.49 -15.72 -0.78
CA MET A 244 -23.65 -15.10 0.53
C MET A 244 -24.51 -15.95 1.47
#